data_b402b213d62d7faa0e3e62597d357429
#
_entry.id   b402b213d62d7faa0e3e62597d357429
#
_cell.length_a   1.000
_cell.length_b   1.000
_cell.length_c   1.000
_cell.angle_alpha   90.00
_cell.angle_beta   90.00
_cell.angle_gamma   90.00
#
_symmetry.space_group_name_H-M   'P 1'
#
loop_
_entity.id
_entity.type
_entity.pdbx_description
1 polymer ?
#
loop_
_entity_poly.entity_id
_entity_poly.type
_entity_poly.pdbx_seq_one_letter_code
_entity_poly.pdbx_strand_id
1 'polypeptide(L)'
;MITITLPDGSRREFEQPVSVIEVARSIGPGLAKATVAGKVDGRQVDASDVIDHDATLQILTPKDPEGVEIIRHSCAHLVGHAVKQLYPDAKMVIGPVIDDGFYYDIHSERPFTPDDMAAIEKRMVELIDSEYDVIKKMTPRAEVIETFQARGEDYKLRLIEDMSADITEMGLYHHQEYVDMCRGPHVPNTRFLKAFKLTRISGAYWRGDSKNEQLQRIYGTAWADSKQLKAYIQRIEEAEKRDHRRIGKQQELFHLQEEAPGLVFWHPKGWALWQVVEQHMRGVYRDSGYGEVRCPQILDVSLWQKSGHWDNYKDNMFFTESEKRTYAVKPMNCPGHVQIFNQGLHSYRDLPIRYGEFGSCHRNEPSGALHGILRVRGFTQDDGHVFCTESQIESEVTAFHQQALSVYTHFGFEEIQIKIALRPESRLGDDATWDKAEAALRNALSACGVAWEELPGEGAFYGPKIEYHLKDAIGRTWQLGTMQVDFMMPGRLGAEYVDEHSQKQVPVMLHRAIVGSMERFIGILIEHHAGAFPAWLAPVQAVVMNITDAQADFVEEVRKSLANQGVRVEADLRNEKIGYKIREHTLQRVPYLVVVGDREKETGTIAVRTRSGEDLGSMPLEEFLGRLRAAPVSA
;
A
#
# COMPACT_ATOMS: atom_id res chain seq x y z
N MET A 1 -17.55 -47.55 -7.73
CA MET A 1 -16.28 -47.37 -6.98
C MET A 1 -15.72 -46.05 -7.44
N ILE A 2 -15.37 -45.18 -6.51
CA ILE A 2 -14.89 -43.83 -6.78
C ILE A 2 -13.47 -43.73 -6.21
N THR A 3 -12.54 -43.17 -7.01
CA THR A 3 -11.14 -43.04 -6.64
C THR A 3 -10.82 -41.56 -6.31
N ILE A 4 -10.46 -41.29 -5.08
CA ILE A 4 -10.02 -39.95 -4.64
C ILE A 4 -8.51 -39.92 -4.61
N THR A 5 -7.90 -39.00 -5.38
CA THR A 5 -6.44 -38.75 -5.41
C THR A 5 -6.11 -37.57 -4.53
N LEU A 6 -5.22 -37.78 -3.56
CA LEU A 6 -4.76 -36.74 -2.62
C LEU A 6 -3.52 -35.99 -3.17
N PRO A 7 -3.14 -34.82 -2.60
CA PRO A 7 -2.01 -34.02 -3.10
C PRO A 7 -0.65 -34.73 -3.07
N ASP A 8 -0.46 -35.70 -2.20
CA ASP A 8 0.73 -36.54 -2.11
C ASP A 8 0.77 -37.69 -3.15
N GLY A 9 -0.25 -37.77 -4.03
CA GLY A 9 -0.42 -38.81 -5.04
C GLY A 9 -1.05 -40.10 -4.51
N SER A 10 -1.33 -40.21 -3.22
CA SER A 10 -2.03 -41.37 -2.66
C SER A 10 -3.49 -41.45 -3.14
N ARG A 11 -4.01 -42.67 -3.29
CA ARG A 11 -5.38 -42.92 -3.78
C ARG A 11 -6.19 -43.62 -2.72
N ARG A 12 -7.47 -43.25 -2.65
CA ARG A 12 -8.48 -43.88 -1.80
C ARG A 12 -9.70 -44.27 -2.60
N GLU A 13 -10.13 -45.47 -2.43
CA GLU A 13 -11.30 -46.04 -3.15
C GLU A 13 -12.50 -46.11 -2.22
N PHE A 14 -13.67 -45.71 -2.72
CA PHE A 14 -14.94 -45.75 -2.00
C PHE A 14 -16.00 -46.43 -2.86
N GLU A 15 -16.79 -47.30 -2.26
CA GLU A 15 -17.85 -48.05 -2.98
C GLU A 15 -19.04 -47.16 -3.38
N GLN A 16 -19.25 -46.05 -2.66
CA GLN A 16 -20.37 -45.11 -2.84
C GLN A 16 -19.85 -43.66 -2.87
N PRO A 17 -20.67 -42.71 -3.38
CA PRO A 17 -20.38 -41.29 -3.23
C PRO A 17 -20.01 -40.93 -1.78
N VAL A 18 -18.96 -40.11 -1.62
CA VAL A 18 -18.33 -39.83 -0.32
C VAL A 18 -18.18 -38.35 -0.12
N SER A 19 -18.46 -37.87 1.08
CA SER A 19 -18.24 -36.46 1.42
C SER A 19 -16.76 -36.15 1.74
N VAL A 20 -16.36 -34.88 1.58
CA VAL A 20 -15.02 -34.44 1.92
C VAL A 20 -14.64 -34.82 3.35
N ILE A 21 -15.56 -34.63 4.31
CA ILE A 21 -15.32 -34.98 5.73
C ILE A 21 -15.15 -36.48 5.97
N GLU A 22 -15.83 -37.33 5.18
CA GLU A 22 -15.67 -38.77 5.28
C GLU A 22 -14.32 -39.21 4.72
N VAL A 23 -13.87 -38.61 3.60
CA VAL A 23 -12.51 -38.84 3.10
C VAL A 23 -11.48 -38.42 4.15
N ALA A 24 -11.62 -37.24 4.77
CA ALA A 24 -10.74 -36.79 5.84
C ALA A 24 -10.73 -37.76 7.04
N ARG A 25 -11.91 -38.31 7.41
CA ARG A 25 -12.06 -39.32 8.47
C ARG A 25 -11.36 -40.63 8.13
N SER A 26 -11.40 -41.05 6.84
CA SER A 26 -10.68 -42.24 6.38
C SER A 26 -9.15 -42.10 6.46
N ILE A 27 -8.65 -40.88 6.39
CA ILE A 27 -7.21 -40.59 6.55
C ILE A 27 -6.81 -40.58 8.01
N GLY A 28 -7.62 -39.92 8.85
CA GLY A 28 -7.38 -39.92 10.29
C GLY A 28 -8.31 -38.97 11.07
N PRO A 29 -8.62 -39.31 12.33
CA PRO A 29 -9.56 -38.55 13.16
C PRO A 29 -9.10 -37.12 13.44
N GLY A 30 -7.78 -36.88 13.51
CA GLY A 30 -7.23 -35.55 13.70
C GLY A 30 -7.47 -34.63 12.49
N LEU A 31 -7.30 -35.16 11.27
CA LEU A 31 -7.57 -34.40 10.05
C LEU A 31 -9.08 -34.11 9.93
N ALA A 32 -9.94 -35.10 10.15
CA ALA A 32 -11.39 -34.91 10.14
C ALA A 32 -11.83 -33.80 11.13
N LYS A 33 -11.24 -33.76 12.33
CA LYS A 33 -11.53 -32.71 13.32
C LYS A 33 -11.07 -31.33 12.86
N ALA A 34 -9.99 -31.23 12.07
CA ALA A 34 -9.42 -30.00 11.56
C ALA A 34 -10.00 -29.55 10.21
N THR A 35 -10.80 -30.39 9.54
CA THR A 35 -11.34 -30.08 8.22
C THR A 35 -12.34 -28.93 8.29
N VAL A 36 -12.09 -27.86 7.54
CA VAL A 36 -13.03 -26.74 7.33
C VAL A 36 -13.77 -26.86 6.00
N ALA A 37 -13.10 -27.37 4.95
CA ALA A 37 -13.67 -27.54 3.61
C ALA A 37 -12.78 -28.48 2.79
N GLY A 38 -13.07 -28.62 1.49
CA GLY A 38 -12.24 -29.32 0.53
C GLY A 38 -12.03 -28.53 -0.76
N LYS A 39 -11.04 -28.94 -1.56
CA LYS A 39 -10.83 -28.46 -2.93
C LYS A 39 -10.86 -29.66 -3.86
N VAL A 40 -11.98 -29.83 -4.56
CA VAL A 40 -12.25 -30.92 -5.50
C VAL A 40 -11.97 -30.43 -6.91
N ASP A 41 -11.04 -31.07 -7.61
CA ASP A 41 -10.61 -30.70 -8.96
C ASP A 41 -10.32 -29.19 -9.13
N GLY A 42 -9.68 -28.62 -8.10
CA GLY A 42 -9.32 -27.20 -8.06
C GLY A 42 -10.43 -26.26 -7.59
N ARG A 43 -11.67 -26.74 -7.34
CA ARG A 43 -12.81 -25.96 -6.89
C ARG A 43 -13.04 -26.16 -5.39
N GLN A 44 -13.20 -25.08 -4.63
CA GLN A 44 -13.55 -25.13 -3.21
C GLN A 44 -15.00 -25.61 -3.02
N VAL A 45 -15.18 -26.53 -2.08
CA VAL A 45 -16.46 -27.13 -1.71
C VAL A 45 -16.60 -27.28 -0.19
N ASP A 46 -17.83 -27.37 0.31
CA ASP A 46 -18.07 -27.57 1.73
C ASP A 46 -17.60 -28.95 2.20
N ALA A 47 -17.27 -29.08 3.48
CA ALA A 47 -16.88 -30.37 4.06
C ALA A 47 -17.96 -31.46 3.94
N SER A 48 -19.22 -31.06 3.83
CA SER A 48 -20.37 -31.94 3.64
C SER A 48 -20.68 -32.26 2.18
N ASP A 49 -20.08 -31.55 1.21
CA ASP A 49 -20.35 -31.81 -0.19
C ASP A 49 -19.86 -33.19 -0.61
N VAL A 50 -20.69 -33.86 -1.40
CA VAL A 50 -20.49 -35.24 -1.82
C VAL A 50 -19.77 -35.28 -3.16
N ILE A 51 -18.75 -36.13 -3.25
CA ILE A 51 -17.99 -36.43 -4.46
C ILE A 51 -18.54 -37.75 -5.01
N ASP A 52 -19.04 -37.73 -6.24
CA ASP A 52 -19.73 -38.86 -6.89
C ASP A 52 -18.96 -39.40 -8.11
N HIS A 53 -17.75 -38.89 -8.35
CA HIS A 53 -16.88 -39.28 -9.47
C HIS A 53 -15.41 -39.35 -9.03
N ASP A 54 -14.56 -39.92 -9.88
CA ASP A 54 -13.10 -39.89 -9.65
C ASP A 54 -12.57 -38.46 -9.68
N ALA A 55 -11.94 -38.03 -8.60
CA ALA A 55 -11.54 -36.65 -8.42
C ALA A 55 -10.20 -36.48 -7.67
N THR A 56 -9.58 -35.32 -7.83
CA THR A 56 -8.52 -34.85 -6.96
C THR A 56 -9.12 -34.12 -5.75
N LEU A 57 -8.61 -34.38 -4.55
CA LEU A 57 -9.11 -33.71 -3.35
C LEU A 57 -7.97 -33.22 -2.47
N GLN A 58 -7.96 -31.92 -2.17
CA GLN A 58 -7.18 -31.32 -1.09
C GLN A 58 -8.10 -31.00 0.09
N ILE A 59 -7.80 -31.52 1.26
CA ILE A 59 -8.52 -31.17 2.51
C ILE A 59 -8.00 -29.82 2.98
N LEU A 60 -8.90 -28.86 3.18
CA LEU A 60 -8.58 -27.52 3.69
C LEU A 60 -8.79 -27.46 5.21
N THR A 61 -7.78 -26.95 5.90
CA THR A 61 -7.75 -26.79 7.35
C THR A 61 -7.48 -25.33 7.76
N PRO A 62 -7.61 -24.92 9.01
CA PRO A 62 -7.24 -23.56 9.44
C PRO A 62 -5.75 -23.19 9.21
N LYS A 63 -4.88 -24.15 8.87
CA LYS A 63 -3.47 -23.90 8.55
C LYS A 63 -3.26 -23.44 7.10
N ASP A 64 -4.24 -23.69 6.24
CA ASP A 64 -4.21 -23.33 4.84
C ASP A 64 -4.75 -21.89 4.66
N PRO A 65 -4.17 -21.06 3.78
CA PRO A 65 -4.68 -19.71 3.51
C PRO A 65 -6.16 -19.70 3.11
N GLU A 66 -6.56 -20.60 2.22
CA GLU A 66 -7.97 -20.78 1.80
C GLU A 66 -8.86 -21.20 2.98
N GLY A 67 -8.34 -21.99 3.93
CA GLY A 67 -9.08 -22.37 5.13
C GLY A 67 -9.36 -21.17 6.04
N VAL A 68 -8.40 -20.24 6.16
CA VAL A 68 -8.59 -18.97 6.91
C VAL A 68 -9.61 -18.07 6.20
N GLU A 69 -9.60 -18.01 4.87
CA GLU A 69 -10.58 -17.26 4.08
C GLU A 69 -12.01 -17.78 4.32
N ILE A 70 -12.20 -19.11 4.36
CA ILE A 70 -13.48 -19.74 4.67
C ILE A 70 -13.93 -19.42 6.12
N ILE A 71 -13.00 -19.37 7.08
CA ILE A 71 -13.28 -18.93 8.45
C ILE A 71 -13.77 -17.47 8.46
N ARG A 72 -13.13 -16.57 7.72
CA ARG A 72 -13.56 -15.17 7.57
C ARG A 72 -14.96 -15.06 6.99
N HIS A 73 -15.23 -15.80 5.91
CA HIS A 73 -16.54 -15.83 5.27
C HIS A 73 -17.64 -16.32 6.23
N SER A 74 -17.35 -17.36 7.00
CA SER A 74 -18.29 -17.89 7.98
C SER A 74 -18.51 -16.95 9.17
N CYS A 75 -17.48 -16.18 9.58
CA CYS A 75 -17.63 -15.12 10.57
C CYS A 75 -18.55 -13.99 10.07
N ALA A 76 -18.53 -13.64 8.78
CA ALA A 76 -19.47 -12.67 8.21
C ALA A 76 -20.94 -13.15 8.42
N HIS A 77 -21.24 -14.41 8.10
CA HIS A 77 -22.57 -14.98 8.34
C HIS A 77 -22.93 -15.01 9.83
N LEU A 78 -21.96 -15.26 10.71
CA LEU A 78 -22.19 -15.23 12.16
C LEU A 78 -22.53 -13.82 12.67
N VAL A 79 -21.97 -12.75 12.07
CA VAL A 79 -22.43 -11.37 12.31
C VAL A 79 -23.90 -11.23 11.96
N GLY A 80 -24.31 -11.74 10.79
CA GLY A 80 -25.72 -11.73 10.38
C GLY A 80 -26.63 -12.42 11.39
N HIS A 81 -26.24 -13.60 11.87
CA HIS A 81 -26.99 -14.34 12.89
C HIS A 81 -27.11 -13.55 14.20
N ALA A 82 -26.00 -13.03 14.71
CA ALA A 82 -25.98 -12.24 15.96
C ALA A 82 -26.82 -10.96 15.83
N VAL A 83 -26.71 -10.25 14.71
CA VAL A 83 -27.49 -9.03 14.42
C VAL A 83 -28.98 -9.35 14.38
N LYS A 84 -29.40 -10.39 13.67
CA LYS A 84 -30.83 -10.75 13.59
C LYS A 84 -31.43 -11.15 14.93
N GLN A 85 -30.65 -11.74 15.84
CA GLN A 85 -31.12 -12.05 17.18
C GLN A 85 -31.26 -10.80 18.09
N LEU A 86 -30.35 -9.84 17.95
CA LEU A 86 -30.37 -8.61 18.74
C LEU A 86 -31.24 -7.52 18.14
N TYR A 87 -31.31 -7.46 16.82
CA TYR A 87 -32.02 -6.43 16.03
C TYR A 87 -32.86 -7.09 14.92
N PRO A 88 -34.01 -7.69 15.25
CA PRO A 88 -34.82 -8.48 14.30
C PRO A 88 -35.25 -7.71 13.05
N ASP A 89 -35.46 -6.39 13.16
CA ASP A 89 -35.89 -5.53 12.06
C ASP A 89 -34.76 -5.15 11.09
N ALA A 90 -33.50 -5.37 11.45
CA ALA A 90 -32.37 -5.15 10.56
C ALA A 90 -32.45 -6.05 9.34
N LYS A 91 -32.15 -5.51 8.12
CA LYS A 91 -32.15 -6.24 6.85
C LYS A 91 -30.72 -6.61 6.48
N MET A 92 -30.52 -7.87 6.17
CA MET A 92 -29.20 -8.39 5.84
C MET A 92 -28.93 -8.23 4.34
N VAL A 93 -27.74 -7.73 3.99
CA VAL A 93 -27.39 -7.42 2.60
C VAL A 93 -26.36 -8.42 2.07
N ILE A 94 -25.08 -8.14 2.23
CA ILE A 94 -23.96 -9.00 1.81
C ILE A 94 -22.84 -9.02 2.83
N GLY A 95 -22.09 -10.14 2.87
CA GLY A 95 -20.96 -10.33 3.79
C GLY A 95 -19.72 -10.91 3.09
N PRO A 96 -19.03 -10.15 2.22
CA PRO A 96 -17.83 -10.65 1.54
C PRO A 96 -16.59 -10.67 2.42
N VAL A 97 -15.63 -11.50 2.00
CA VAL A 97 -14.27 -11.53 2.55
C VAL A 97 -13.44 -10.41 1.92
N ILE A 98 -12.53 -9.88 2.68
CA ILE A 98 -11.47 -8.95 2.27
C ILE A 98 -10.11 -9.48 2.78
N ASP A 99 -8.98 -8.91 2.34
CA ASP A 99 -7.63 -9.45 2.54
C ASP A 99 -7.37 -10.02 3.95
N ASP A 100 -7.49 -9.22 5.00
CA ASP A 100 -7.25 -9.66 6.39
C ASP A 100 -8.53 -9.76 7.22
N GLY A 101 -9.70 -9.85 6.59
CA GLY A 101 -10.96 -9.84 7.32
C GLY A 101 -12.20 -10.08 6.47
N PHE A 102 -13.27 -9.49 6.92
CA PHE A 102 -14.59 -9.53 6.28
C PHE A 102 -15.38 -8.28 6.63
N TYR A 103 -16.48 -8.05 5.94
CA TYR A 103 -17.49 -7.12 6.39
C TYR A 103 -18.89 -7.68 6.17
N TYR A 104 -19.89 -7.08 6.80
CA TYR A 104 -21.29 -7.31 6.51
C TYR A 104 -22.04 -6.00 6.36
N ASP A 105 -22.75 -5.83 5.26
CA ASP A 105 -23.61 -4.70 4.98
C ASP A 105 -25.01 -4.95 5.49
N ILE A 106 -25.55 -3.99 6.24
CA ILE A 106 -26.80 -4.11 6.97
C ILE A 106 -27.59 -2.84 6.78
N HIS A 107 -28.87 -2.96 6.45
CA HIS A 107 -29.80 -1.85 6.51
C HIS A 107 -30.51 -1.86 7.88
N SER A 108 -30.46 -0.74 8.58
CA SER A 108 -31.13 -0.55 9.87
C SER A 108 -31.69 0.87 9.95
N GLU A 109 -32.90 1.03 10.54
CA GLU A 109 -33.53 2.32 10.70
C GLU A 109 -32.74 3.28 11.59
N ARG A 110 -31.96 2.76 12.54
CA ARG A 110 -31.05 3.53 13.36
C ARG A 110 -29.56 3.17 13.10
N PRO A 111 -28.64 4.12 13.25
CA PRO A 111 -27.23 3.83 13.21
C PRO A 111 -26.79 2.92 14.36
N PHE A 112 -25.92 1.95 14.07
CA PHE A 112 -25.23 1.19 15.09
C PHE A 112 -24.17 2.02 15.79
N THR A 113 -24.03 1.84 17.07
CA THR A 113 -23.06 2.51 17.94
C THR A 113 -21.91 1.56 18.32
N PRO A 114 -20.81 2.06 18.90
CA PRO A 114 -19.78 1.19 19.47
C PRO A 114 -20.31 0.20 20.53
N ASP A 115 -21.33 0.57 21.30
CA ASP A 115 -21.96 -0.31 22.28
C ASP A 115 -22.74 -1.46 21.61
N ASP A 116 -23.42 -1.16 20.48
CA ASP A 116 -24.07 -2.20 19.68
C ASP A 116 -23.03 -3.18 19.10
N MET A 117 -21.89 -2.68 18.64
CA MET A 117 -20.80 -3.53 18.15
C MET A 117 -20.28 -4.47 19.25
N ALA A 118 -20.12 -3.96 20.47
CA ALA A 118 -19.73 -4.78 21.63
C ALA A 118 -20.79 -5.85 21.98
N ALA A 119 -22.07 -5.50 21.88
CA ALA A 119 -23.17 -6.43 22.11
C ALA A 119 -23.22 -7.52 21.03
N ILE A 120 -23.03 -7.16 19.75
CA ILE A 120 -22.96 -8.10 18.61
C ILE A 120 -21.77 -9.05 18.81
N GLU A 121 -20.59 -8.53 19.11
CA GLU A 121 -19.38 -9.35 19.34
C GLU A 121 -19.59 -10.33 20.48
N LYS A 122 -20.17 -9.90 21.61
CA LYS A 122 -20.51 -10.77 22.72
C LYS A 122 -21.48 -11.87 22.29
N ARG A 123 -22.52 -11.52 21.51
CA ARG A 123 -23.50 -12.51 21.04
C ARG A 123 -22.86 -13.53 20.09
N MET A 124 -21.94 -13.09 19.24
CA MET A 124 -21.16 -14.01 18.39
C MET A 124 -20.37 -15.01 19.23
N VAL A 125 -19.73 -14.59 20.32
CA VAL A 125 -19.01 -15.48 21.22
C VAL A 125 -19.96 -16.54 21.81
N GLU A 126 -21.14 -16.14 22.31
CA GLU A 126 -22.15 -17.06 22.85
C GLU A 126 -22.63 -18.09 21.80
N LEU A 127 -22.80 -17.66 20.54
CA LEU A 127 -23.15 -18.53 19.42
C LEU A 127 -22.01 -19.52 19.09
N ILE A 128 -20.77 -19.08 19.11
CA ILE A 128 -19.60 -19.95 18.90
C ILE A 128 -19.48 -21.00 20.02
N ASP A 129 -19.68 -20.61 21.26
CA ASP A 129 -19.58 -21.50 22.41
C ASP A 129 -20.65 -22.58 22.42
N SER A 130 -21.76 -22.37 21.72
CA SER A 130 -22.77 -23.42 21.53
C SER A 130 -22.36 -24.50 20.52
N GLU A 131 -21.28 -24.31 19.79
CA GLU A 131 -20.65 -25.25 18.83
C GLU A 131 -21.65 -25.93 17.87
N TYR A 132 -22.63 -25.19 17.34
CA TYR A 132 -23.62 -25.74 16.43
C TYR A 132 -23.04 -25.97 15.02
N ASP A 133 -23.67 -26.93 14.31
CA ASP A 133 -23.33 -27.25 12.93
C ASP A 133 -23.93 -26.23 11.97
N VAL A 134 -23.13 -25.82 10.96
CA VAL A 134 -23.57 -25.01 9.83
C VAL A 134 -24.02 -25.97 8.72
N ILE A 135 -25.29 -25.90 8.33
CA ILE A 135 -25.88 -26.85 7.40
C ILE A 135 -26.16 -26.17 6.07
N LYS A 136 -25.50 -26.66 5.02
CA LYS A 136 -25.78 -26.28 3.63
C LYS A 136 -26.97 -27.08 3.08
N LYS A 137 -27.87 -26.39 2.39
CA LYS A 137 -28.94 -27.01 1.60
C LYS A 137 -28.97 -26.35 0.22
N MET A 138 -28.79 -27.15 -0.83
CA MET A 138 -29.11 -26.73 -2.19
C MET A 138 -30.63 -26.67 -2.32
N THR A 139 -31.14 -25.49 -2.63
CA THR A 139 -32.57 -25.17 -2.59
C THR A 139 -33.02 -24.59 -3.92
N PRO A 140 -34.15 -25.05 -4.51
CA PRO A 140 -34.71 -24.49 -5.72
C PRO A 140 -34.96 -22.96 -5.59
N ARG A 141 -34.66 -22.21 -6.64
CA ARG A 141 -34.79 -20.74 -6.68
C ARG A 141 -36.13 -20.24 -6.16
N ALA A 142 -37.22 -20.89 -6.51
CA ALA A 142 -38.58 -20.51 -6.07
C ALA A 142 -38.72 -20.59 -4.54
N GLU A 143 -38.22 -21.67 -3.93
CA GLU A 143 -38.26 -21.86 -2.47
C GLU A 143 -37.32 -20.91 -1.73
N VAL A 144 -36.18 -20.52 -2.36
CA VAL A 144 -35.28 -19.47 -1.82
C VAL A 144 -36.01 -18.15 -1.75
N ILE A 145 -36.72 -17.78 -2.81
CA ILE A 145 -37.54 -16.55 -2.86
C ILE A 145 -38.61 -16.56 -1.77
N GLU A 146 -39.36 -17.64 -1.65
CA GLU A 146 -40.39 -17.82 -0.60
C GLU A 146 -39.78 -17.67 0.81
N THR A 147 -38.62 -18.28 1.02
CA THR A 147 -37.89 -18.22 2.29
C THR A 147 -37.53 -16.79 2.69
N PHE A 148 -36.99 -15.98 1.77
CA PHE A 148 -36.59 -14.61 2.06
C PHE A 148 -37.80 -13.64 2.07
N GLN A 149 -38.87 -13.91 1.30
CA GLN A 149 -40.13 -13.18 1.42
C GLN A 149 -40.75 -13.36 2.81
N ALA A 150 -40.84 -14.60 3.29
CA ALA A 150 -41.38 -14.89 4.62
C ALA A 150 -40.56 -14.27 5.75
N ARG A 151 -39.27 -14.05 5.54
CA ARG A 151 -38.35 -13.41 6.50
C ARG A 151 -38.28 -11.89 6.34
N GLY A 152 -38.89 -11.32 5.30
CA GLY A 152 -38.87 -9.90 4.97
C GLY A 152 -37.47 -9.37 4.59
N GLU A 153 -36.61 -10.21 3.99
CA GLU A 153 -35.24 -9.86 3.59
C GLU A 153 -35.21 -9.28 2.15
N ASP A 154 -35.70 -8.05 2.00
CA ASP A 154 -35.89 -7.40 0.70
C ASP A 154 -34.60 -7.27 -0.12
N TYR A 155 -33.45 -7.03 0.52
CA TYR A 155 -32.18 -6.92 -0.17
C TYR A 155 -31.71 -8.27 -0.74
N LYS A 156 -31.99 -9.38 -0.05
CA LYS A 156 -31.73 -10.73 -0.58
C LYS A 156 -32.58 -11.01 -1.81
N LEU A 157 -33.82 -10.58 -1.81
CA LEU A 157 -34.72 -10.72 -2.97
C LEU A 157 -34.19 -9.94 -4.19
N ARG A 158 -33.78 -8.68 -3.98
CA ARG A 158 -33.16 -7.86 -5.04
C ARG A 158 -31.88 -8.49 -5.59
N LEU A 159 -31.04 -9.11 -4.73
CA LEU A 159 -29.84 -9.83 -5.18
C LEU A 159 -30.19 -11.05 -6.03
N ILE A 160 -31.27 -11.78 -5.69
CA ILE A 160 -31.74 -12.93 -6.46
C ILE A 160 -32.28 -12.49 -7.82
N GLU A 161 -33.00 -11.36 -7.89
CA GLU A 161 -33.52 -10.79 -9.15
C GLU A 161 -32.39 -10.47 -10.14
N ASP A 162 -31.23 -10.01 -9.65
CA ASP A 162 -30.06 -9.69 -10.48
C ASP A 162 -29.31 -10.93 -10.99
N MET A 163 -29.54 -12.09 -10.40
CA MET A 163 -28.87 -13.33 -10.82
C MET A 163 -29.47 -13.87 -12.14
N SER A 164 -28.57 -14.43 -12.98
CA SER A 164 -29.00 -15.08 -14.22
C SER A 164 -30.15 -16.09 -13.99
N ALA A 165 -31.08 -16.15 -14.94
CA ALA A 165 -32.20 -17.07 -14.90
C ALA A 165 -31.78 -18.56 -14.97
N ASP A 166 -30.57 -18.81 -15.47
CA ASP A 166 -30.00 -20.17 -15.57
C ASP A 166 -29.63 -20.76 -14.20
N ILE A 167 -29.55 -19.93 -13.16
CA ILE A 167 -29.31 -20.39 -11.79
C ILE A 167 -30.65 -20.87 -11.23
N THR A 168 -30.88 -22.19 -11.26
CA THR A 168 -32.11 -22.83 -10.83
C THR A 168 -32.08 -23.24 -9.36
N GLU A 169 -30.91 -23.44 -8.77
CA GLU A 169 -30.72 -23.80 -7.37
C GLU A 169 -29.66 -22.93 -6.71
N MET A 170 -29.81 -22.66 -5.42
CA MET A 170 -28.89 -21.82 -4.62
C MET A 170 -28.56 -22.48 -3.29
N GLY A 171 -27.36 -22.25 -2.79
CA GLY A 171 -26.94 -22.70 -1.47
C GLY A 171 -27.54 -21.83 -0.37
N LEU A 172 -28.36 -22.42 0.48
CA LEU A 172 -28.81 -21.85 1.75
C LEU A 172 -28.00 -22.43 2.89
N TYR A 173 -27.44 -21.54 3.73
CA TYR A 173 -26.69 -21.92 4.92
C TYR A 173 -27.51 -21.64 6.16
N HIS A 174 -27.81 -22.70 6.91
CA HIS A 174 -28.60 -22.65 8.13
C HIS A 174 -27.69 -22.57 9.35
N HIS A 175 -27.85 -21.50 10.11
CA HIS A 175 -27.23 -21.24 11.40
C HIS A 175 -28.33 -21.25 12.47
N GLN A 176 -28.77 -22.45 12.89
CA GLN A 176 -29.97 -22.59 13.73
C GLN A 176 -31.20 -21.97 13.03
N GLU A 177 -31.83 -20.94 13.63
CA GLU A 177 -32.97 -20.22 13.04
C GLU A 177 -32.58 -19.20 11.97
N TYR A 178 -31.32 -18.78 11.92
CA TYR A 178 -30.82 -17.84 10.89
C TYR A 178 -30.48 -18.59 9.61
N VAL A 179 -30.88 -18.01 8.49
CA VAL A 179 -30.58 -18.56 7.15
C VAL A 179 -30.00 -17.46 6.28
N ASP A 180 -28.90 -17.76 5.62
CA ASP A 180 -28.28 -16.87 4.63
C ASP A 180 -28.05 -17.59 3.30
N MET A 181 -27.92 -16.82 2.24
CA MET A 181 -27.67 -17.30 0.89
C MET A 181 -26.28 -16.89 0.44
N CYS A 182 -25.46 -17.86 0.04
CA CYS A 182 -24.20 -17.58 -0.60
C CYS A 182 -23.68 -18.78 -1.42
N ARG A 183 -22.55 -18.57 -2.12
CA ARG A 183 -21.90 -19.61 -2.91
C ARG A 183 -21.11 -20.61 -2.05
N GLY A 184 -20.77 -20.25 -0.83
CA GLY A 184 -19.88 -21.03 0.03
C GLY A 184 -18.42 -21.08 -0.45
N PRO A 185 -17.60 -21.98 0.10
CA PRO A 185 -17.95 -22.86 1.22
C PRO A 185 -17.94 -22.15 2.59
N HIS A 186 -18.49 -22.82 3.60
CA HIS A 186 -18.46 -22.42 5.00
C HIS A 186 -17.85 -23.50 5.89
N VAL A 187 -17.42 -23.10 7.09
CA VAL A 187 -16.99 -24.07 8.10
C VAL A 187 -18.17 -24.99 8.51
N PRO A 188 -17.92 -26.28 8.78
CA PRO A 188 -18.98 -27.21 9.12
C PRO A 188 -19.56 -26.98 10.53
N ASN A 189 -18.84 -26.26 11.40
CA ASN A 189 -19.25 -26.02 12.78
C ASN A 189 -18.65 -24.72 13.31
N THR A 190 -19.39 -23.98 14.14
CA THR A 190 -18.98 -22.67 14.67
C THR A 190 -17.75 -22.70 15.57
N ARG A 191 -17.32 -23.86 16.08
CA ARG A 191 -16.09 -24.01 16.87
C ARG A 191 -14.83 -23.50 16.15
N PHE A 192 -14.83 -23.43 14.82
CA PHE A 192 -13.71 -22.90 14.03
C PHE A 192 -13.60 -21.38 14.06
N LEU A 193 -14.61 -20.67 14.58
CA LEU A 193 -14.73 -19.22 14.49
C LEU A 193 -14.24 -18.50 15.77
N LYS A 194 -13.55 -19.20 16.69
CA LYS A 194 -13.16 -18.69 18.03
C LYS A 194 -12.16 -17.51 17.98
N ALA A 195 -11.37 -17.40 16.91
CA ALA A 195 -10.34 -16.38 16.80
C ALA A 195 -10.78 -15.23 15.89
N PHE A 196 -11.72 -14.42 16.32
CA PHE A 196 -12.25 -13.27 15.58
C PHE A 196 -12.27 -11.99 16.42
N LYS A 197 -12.44 -10.84 15.75
CA LYS A 197 -12.66 -9.52 16.36
C LYS A 197 -13.46 -8.65 15.41
N LEU A 198 -14.48 -7.96 15.92
CA LEU A 198 -15.11 -6.85 15.20
C LEU A 198 -14.24 -5.61 15.34
N THR A 199 -14.01 -4.88 14.25
CA THR A 199 -13.00 -3.83 14.22
C THR A 199 -13.58 -2.43 14.10
N ARG A 200 -14.60 -2.22 13.27
CA ARG A 200 -15.22 -0.90 13.09
C ARG A 200 -16.61 -0.98 12.45
N ILE A 201 -17.35 0.12 12.57
CA ILE A 201 -18.56 0.38 11.81
C ILE A 201 -18.33 1.58 10.89
N SER A 202 -18.86 1.55 9.69
CA SER A 202 -18.88 2.68 8.77
C SER A 202 -20.19 2.74 7.99
N GLY A 203 -20.47 3.90 7.39
CA GLY A 203 -21.49 4.02 6.36
C GLY A 203 -21.05 3.33 5.06
N ALA A 204 -22.01 2.83 4.32
CA ALA A 204 -21.86 2.29 2.97
C ALA A 204 -23.12 2.67 2.16
N TYR A 205 -23.08 2.46 0.85
CA TYR A 205 -24.25 2.64 -0.01
C TYR A 205 -24.55 1.33 -0.75
N TRP A 206 -25.82 1.06 -0.98
CA TRP A 206 -26.23 -0.07 -1.77
C TRP A 206 -25.54 -0.07 -3.13
N ARG A 207 -24.85 -1.20 -3.46
CA ARG A 207 -24.03 -1.36 -4.69
C ARG A 207 -22.91 -0.33 -4.87
N GLY A 208 -22.50 0.35 -3.80
CA GLY A 208 -21.43 1.35 -3.84
C GLY A 208 -21.80 2.68 -4.51
N ASP A 209 -23.05 2.89 -4.91
CA ASP A 209 -23.53 4.14 -5.51
C ASP A 209 -24.10 5.05 -4.43
N SER A 210 -23.53 6.24 -4.27
CA SER A 210 -23.96 7.25 -3.29
C SER A 210 -25.37 7.79 -3.52
N LYS A 211 -26.02 7.48 -4.64
CA LYS A 211 -27.41 7.82 -4.93
C LYS A 211 -28.41 6.80 -4.38
N ASN A 212 -27.92 5.62 -4.00
CA ASN A 212 -28.75 4.54 -3.45
C ASN A 212 -28.88 4.65 -1.94
N GLU A 213 -29.66 3.74 -1.34
CA GLU A 213 -29.93 3.67 0.09
C GLU A 213 -28.63 3.55 0.89
N GLN A 214 -28.58 4.26 2.00
CA GLN A 214 -27.45 4.19 2.93
C GLN A 214 -27.54 2.90 3.76
N LEU A 215 -26.43 2.20 3.84
CA LEU A 215 -26.23 0.99 4.62
C LEU A 215 -25.21 1.24 5.74
N GLN A 216 -25.19 0.36 6.69
CA GLN A 216 -24.17 0.29 7.71
C GLN A 216 -23.29 -0.94 7.47
N ARG A 217 -22.00 -0.77 7.55
CA ARG A 217 -21.01 -1.81 7.30
C ARG A 217 -20.26 -2.12 8.58
N ILE A 218 -20.40 -3.35 9.08
CA ILE A 218 -19.63 -3.86 10.21
C ILE A 218 -18.43 -4.62 9.65
N TYR A 219 -17.23 -4.20 10.03
CA TYR A 219 -15.99 -4.89 9.70
C TYR A 219 -15.54 -5.81 10.82
N GLY A 220 -14.94 -6.92 10.44
CA GLY A 220 -14.31 -7.84 11.35
C GLY A 220 -13.08 -8.52 10.73
N THR A 221 -12.35 -9.22 11.57
CA THR A 221 -11.23 -10.07 11.18
C THR A 221 -11.36 -11.43 11.87
N ALA A 222 -10.87 -12.49 11.20
CA ALA A 222 -10.82 -13.82 11.79
C ALA A 222 -9.59 -14.59 11.30
N TRP A 223 -9.06 -15.44 12.16
CA TRP A 223 -7.77 -16.11 12.01
C TRP A 223 -7.85 -17.58 12.42
N ALA A 224 -6.84 -18.36 12.06
CA ALA A 224 -6.77 -19.78 12.41
C ALA A 224 -6.77 -20.04 13.92
N ASP A 225 -6.14 -19.14 14.67
CA ASP A 225 -6.03 -19.24 16.13
C ASP A 225 -5.85 -17.87 16.82
N SER A 226 -5.95 -17.87 18.14
CA SER A 226 -5.83 -16.66 18.97
C SER A 226 -4.44 -16.01 18.89
N LYS A 227 -3.38 -16.76 18.56
CA LYS A 227 -2.02 -16.21 18.43
C LYS A 227 -1.92 -15.35 17.17
N GLN A 228 -2.45 -15.84 16.05
CA GLN A 228 -2.50 -15.08 14.80
C GLN A 228 -3.39 -13.84 14.94
N LEU A 229 -4.57 -13.96 15.56
CA LEU A 229 -5.45 -12.83 15.83
C LEU A 229 -4.73 -11.76 16.69
N LYS A 230 -4.06 -12.17 17.78
CA LYS A 230 -3.31 -11.26 18.63
C LYS A 230 -2.18 -10.55 17.87
N ALA A 231 -1.44 -11.28 17.06
CA ALA A 231 -0.38 -10.71 16.22
C ALA A 231 -0.94 -9.67 15.22
N TYR A 232 -2.09 -9.97 14.62
CA TYR A 232 -2.77 -9.02 13.72
C TYR A 232 -3.19 -7.75 14.46
N ILE A 233 -3.86 -7.88 15.61
CA ILE A 233 -4.30 -6.73 16.42
C ILE A 233 -3.10 -5.87 16.82
N GLN A 234 -2.01 -6.48 17.29
CA GLN A 234 -0.78 -5.76 17.62
C GLN A 234 -0.20 -5.02 16.43
N ARG A 235 -0.23 -5.64 15.23
CA ARG A 235 0.22 -4.99 13.98
C ARG A 235 -0.64 -3.77 13.64
N ILE A 236 -1.96 -3.85 13.79
CA ILE A 236 -2.86 -2.70 13.54
C ILE A 236 -2.64 -1.58 14.56
N GLU A 237 -2.56 -1.90 15.86
CA GLU A 237 -2.26 -0.92 16.91
C GLU A 237 -0.92 -0.22 16.66
N GLU A 238 0.10 -0.97 16.23
CA GLU A 238 1.39 -0.40 15.91
C GLU A 238 1.32 0.48 14.65
N ALA A 239 0.54 0.07 13.63
CA ALA A 239 0.30 0.89 12.44
C ALA A 239 -0.39 2.23 12.80
N GLU A 240 -1.38 2.22 13.70
CA GLU A 240 -2.05 3.44 14.17
C GLU A 240 -1.09 4.38 14.94
N LYS A 241 -0.19 3.81 15.75
CA LYS A 241 0.84 4.61 16.46
C LYS A 241 1.82 5.26 15.50
N ARG A 242 2.08 4.62 14.35
CA ARG A 242 3.00 5.09 13.30
C ARG A 242 2.35 5.95 12.25
N ASP A 243 1.03 6.14 12.28
CA ASP A 243 0.29 6.92 11.26
C ASP A 243 0.94 8.28 11.01
N HIS A 244 1.38 8.49 9.76
CA HIS A 244 2.08 9.70 9.33
C HIS A 244 1.29 11.00 9.57
N ARG A 245 -0.05 10.92 9.56
CA ARG A 245 -0.93 12.09 9.82
C ARG A 245 -0.84 12.51 11.27
N ARG A 246 -0.83 11.53 12.19
CA ARG A 246 -0.69 11.76 13.63
C ARG A 246 0.70 12.26 13.97
N ILE A 247 1.75 11.58 13.49
CA ILE A 247 3.15 11.97 13.73
C ILE A 247 3.45 13.30 13.07
N GLY A 248 2.99 13.50 11.82
CA GLY A 248 3.17 14.76 11.09
C GLY A 248 2.60 15.97 11.82
N LYS A 249 1.39 15.81 12.41
CA LYS A 249 0.80 16.85 13.28
C LYS A 249 1.59 17.05 14.57
N GLN A 250 1.99 15.95 15.24
CA GLN A 250 2.72 16.01 16.50
C GLN A 250 4.11 16.66 16.36
N GLN A 251 4.80 16.40 15.25
CA GLN A 251 6.14 16.94 14.95
C GLN A 251 6.09 18.21 14.07
N GLU A 252 4.88 18.73 13.78
CA GLU A 252 4.70 19.95 12.97
C GLU A 252 5.34 19.86 11.58
N LEU A 253 5.14 18.71 10.88
CA LEU A 253 5.76 18.48 9.58
C LEU A 253 4.93 19.05 8.43
N PHE A 254 3.61 18.86 8.46
CA PHE A 254 2.68 19.29 7.41
C PHE A 254 1.24 19.34 7.92
N HIS A 255 0.34 19.93 7.10
CA HIS A 255 -1.09 19.80 7.26
C HIS A 255 -1.81 19.73 5.91
N LEU A 256 -3.08 19.32 5.97
CA LEU A 256 -4.04 19.29 4.86
C LEU A 256 -5.27 20.08 5.28
N GLN A 257 -5.91 20.79 4.34
CA GLN A 257 -7.10 21.61 4.63
C GLN A 257 -8.11 21.59 3.47
N GLU A 258 -9.33 22.06 3.72
CA GLU A 258 -10.46 21.96 2.79
C GLU A 258 -10.27 22.77 1.51
N GLU A 259 -9.58 23.91 1.57
CA GLU A 259 -9.35 24.77 0.41
C GLU A 259 -8.38 24.16 -0.61
N ALA A 260 -7.65 23.10 -0.21
CA ALA A 260 -6.69 22.41 -1.05
C ALA A 260 -6.74 20.89 -0.85
N PRO A 261 -7.88 20.23 -1.21
CA PRO A 261 -8.08 18.82 -0.93
C PRO A 261 -7.08 17.96 -1.71
N GLY A 262 -6.27 17.18 -0.97
CA GLY A 262 -5.21 16.35 -1.56
C GLY A 262 -3.95 17.12 -1.95
N LEU A 263 -3.76 18.35 -1.46
CA LEU A 263 -2.53 19.14 -1.62
C LEU A 263 -1.91 19.40 -0.24
N VAL A 264 -0.59 19.34 -0.13
CA VAL A 264 0.12 19.34 1.14
C VAL A 264 0.69 20.72 1.45
N PHE A 265 0.43 21.23 2.65
CA PHE A 265 1.10 22.39 3.21
C PHE A 265 2.27 21.93 4.09
N TRP A 266 3.50 22.13 3.62
CA TRP A 266 4.69 21.76 4.33
C TRP A 266 5.11 22.83 5.33
N HIS A 267 5.31 22.45 6.59
CA HIS A 267 5.85 23.31 7.63
C HIS A 267 7.40 23.32 7.60
N PRO A 268 8.06 24.23 8.29
CA PRO A 268 9.54 24.33 8.24
C PRO A 268 10.27 23.01 8.54
N LYS A 269 9.82 22.25 9.54
CA LYS A 269 10.42 20.94 9.87
C LYS A 269 10.17 19.89 8.78
N GLY A 270 8.94 19.84 8.24
CA GLY A 270 8.61 18.95 7.13
C GLY A 270 9.36 19.32 5.85
N TRP A 271 9.50 20.62 5.59
CA TRP A 271 10.27 21.09 4.45
C TRP A 271 11.78 20.81 4.59
N ALA A 272 12.32 20.88 5.80
CA ALA A 272 13.70 20.45 6.05
C ALA A 272 13.90 18.95 5.74
N LEU A 273 12.96 18.09 6.16
CA LEU A 273 12.98 16.66 5.81
C LEU A 273 12.92 16.45 4.30
N TRP A 274 12.01 17.17 3.61
CA TRP A 274 11.91 17.17 2.15
C TRP A 274 13.24 17.49 1.48
N GLN A 275 13.87 18.58 1.88
CA GLN A 275 15.14 19.02 1.30
C GLN A 275 16.27 18.00 1.47
N VAL A 276 16.31 17.27 2.60
CA VAL A 276 17.29 16.20 2.82
C VAL A 276 17.10 15.07 1.82
N VAL A 277 15.86 14.61 1.64
CA VAL A 277 15.53 13.56 0.67
C VAL A 277 15.83 14.02 -0.76
N GLU A 278 15.39 15.22 -1.13
CA GLU A 278 15.61 15.80 -2.46
C GLU A 278 17.10 15.97 -2.77
N GLN A 279 17.90 16.44 -1.80
CA GLN A 279 19.34 16.60 -1.97
C GLN A 279 20.06 15.27 -2.17
N HIS A 280 19.65 14.22 -1.42
CA HIS A 280 20.17 12.88 -1.64
C HIS A 280 19.90 12.41 -3.07
N MET A 281 18.66 12.56 -3.55
CA MET A 281 18.26 12.16 -4.89
C MET A 281 18.96 12.98 -5.99
N ARG A 282 19.24 14.27 -5.76
CA ARG A 282 20.08 15.07 -6.68
C ARG A 282 21.51 14.54 -6.77
N GLY A 283 22.04 14.04 -5.66
CA GLY A 283 23.30 13.31 -5.67
C GLY A 283 23.25 12.10 -6.60
N VAL A 284 22.18 11.29 -6.49
CA VAL A 284 21.95 10.12 -7.36
C VAL A 284 21.88 10.54 -8.84
N TYR A 285 21.16 11.61 -9.18
CA TYR A 285 21.10 12.11 -10.57
C TYR A 285 22.49 12.49 -11.09
N ARG A 286 23.22 13.32 -10.34
CA ARG A 286 24.55 13.78 -10.75
C ARG A 286 25.53 12.61 -10.93
N ASP A 287 25.58 11.70 -9.95
CA ASP A 287 26.54 10.60 -9.94
C ASP A 287 26.20 9.53 -11.00
N SER A 288 24.96 9.52 -11.50
CA SER A 288 24.46 8.65 -12.57
C SER A 288 24.39 9.33 -13.95
N GLY A 289 24.88 10.57 -14.06
CA GLY A 289 24.95 11.30 -15.33
C GLY A 289 23.62 11.79 -15.88
N TYR A 290 22.62 12.05 -14.99
CA TYR A 290 21.38 12.71 -15.39
C TYR A 290 21.54 14.23 -15.45
N GLY A 291 21.14 14.84 -16.56
CA GLY A 291 20.93 16.28 -16.66
C GLY A 291 19.61 16.66 -16.00
N GLU A 292 19.67 17.49 -14.94
CA GLU A 292 18.43 17.97 -14.29
C GLU A 292 17.75 19.02 -15.20
N VAL A 293 16.47 18.81 -15.49
CA VAL A 293 15.64 19.67 -16.33
C VAL A 293 14.39 20.13 -15.59
N ARG A 294 13.63 21.06 -16.19
CA ARG A 294 12.34 21.48 -15.64
C ARG A 294 11.36 21.82 -16.75
N CYS A 295 10.20 21.17 -16.74
CA CYS A 295 9.11 21.39 -17.67
C CYS A 295 8.04 22.34 -17.12
N PRO A 296 7.31 23.08 -17.97
CA PRO A 296 6.13 23.84 -17.56
C PRO A 296 5.09 22.94 -16.92
N GLN A 297 4.34 23.49 -15.95
CA GLN A 297 3.26 22.75 -15.27
C GLN A 297 1.95 22.75 -16.04
N ILE A 298 1.68 23.81 -16.80
CA ILE A 298 0.46 24.00 -17.56
C ILE A 298 0.82 23.95 -19.04
N LEU A 299 0.22 23.01 -19.76
CA LEU A 299 0.51 22.72 -21.17
C LEU A 299 -0.78 22.59 -21.97
N ASP A 300 -0.74 23.02 -23.24
CA ASP A 300 -1.87 22.90 -24.17
C ASP A 300 -2.29 21.44 -24.35
N VAL A 301 -3.59 21.18 -24.42
CA VAL A 301 -4.14 19.82 -24.53
C VAL A 301 -3.69 19.09 -25.79
N SER A 302 -3.27 19.79 -26.83
CA SER A 302 -2.76 19.18 -28.06
C SER A 302 -1.53 18.29 -27.83
N LEU A 303 -0.68 18.60 -26.83
CA LEU A 303 0.46 17.77 -26.46
C LEU A 303 -0.01 16.43 -25.86
N TRP A 304 -1.05 16.48 -25.04
CA TRP A 304 -1.64 15.30 -24.39
C TRP A 304 -2.40 14.42 -25.36
N GLN A 305 -3.03 15.01 -26.39
CA GLN A 305 -3.64 14.29 -27.50
C GLN A 305 -2.60 13.54 -28.33
N LYS A 306 -1.51 14.22 -28.72
CA LYS A 306 -0.43 13.61 -29.49
C LYS A 306 0.24 12.45 -28.74
N SER A 307 0.50 12.60 -27.45
CA SER A 307 1.13 11.56 -26.62
C SER A 307 0.22 10.39 -26.28
N GLY A 308 -1.11 10.49 -26.48
CA GLY A 308 -2.09 9.46 -26.15
C GLY A 308 -2.65 9.54 -24.74
N HIS A 309 -2.18 10.47 -23.89
CA HIS A 309 -2.71 10.64 -22.54
C HIS A 309 -4.15 11.11 -22.53
N TRP A 310 -4.57 11.91 -23.52
CA TRP A 310 -5.94 12.38 -23.61
C TRP A 310 -6.96 11.25 -23.67
N ASP A 311 -6.71 10.25 -24.49
CA ASP A 311 -7.65 9.14 -24.71
C ASP A 311 -7.67 8.13 -23.55
N ASN A 312 -6.54 7.99 -22.85
CA ASN A 312 -6.36 6.96 -21.82
C ASN A 312 -6.34 7.49 -20.38
N TYR A 313 -6.26 8.82 -20.17
CA TYR A 313 -6.02 9.39 -18.84
C TYR A 313 -6.79 10.69 -18.55
N LYS A 314 -7.66 11.14 -19.46
CA LYS A 314 -8.38 12.42 -19.38
C LYS A 314 -9.12 12.63 -18.07
N ASP A 315 -9.83 11.61 -17.58
CA ASP A 315 -10.67 11.69 -16.37
C ASP A 315 -9.86 11.98 -15.10
N ASN A 316 -8.55 11.69 -15.14
CA ASN A 316 -7.61 11.95 -14.06
C ASN A 316 -6.82 13.26 -14.22
N MET A 317 -7.20 14.15 -15.14
CA MET A 317 -6.48 15.40 -15.40
C MET A 317 -7.26 16.61 -14.89
N PHE A 318 -6.54 17.66 -14.47
CA PHE A 318 -7.12 18.99 -14.23
C PHE A 318 -6.98 19.86 -15.48
N PHE A 319 -8.04 20.56 -15.84
CA PHE A 319 -8.10 21.46 -17.00
C PHE A 319 -8.37 22.89 -16.61
N THR A 320 -7.88 23.82 -17.43
CA THR A 320 -8.22 25.24 -17.35
C THR A 320 -8.34 25.82 -18.77
N GLU A 321 -9.08 26.90 -18.90
CA GLU A 321 -9.28 27.60 -20.15
C GLU A 321 -8.74 29.03 -20.05
N SER A 322 -7.98 29.45 -21.06
CA SER A 322 -7.50 30.81 -21.20
C SER A 322 -7.37 31.15 -22.67
N GLU A 323 -7.76 32.39 -23.05
CA GLU A 323 -7.65 32.91 -24.43
C GLU A 323 -8.21 31.96 -25.50
N LYS A 324 -9.35 31.31 -25.22
CA LYS A 324 -10.04 30.33 -26.09
C LYS A 324 -9.22 29.05 -26.35
N ARG A 325 -8.27 28.73 -25.48
CA ARG A 325 -7.48 27.49 -25.53
C ARG A 325 -7.67 26.71 -24.25
N THR A 326 -7.71 25.39 -24.36
CA THR A 326 -7.77 24.48 -23.22
C THR A 326 -6.36 24.02 -22.86
N TYR A 327 -6.04 24.11 -21.58
CA TYR A 327 -4.76 23.67 -21.02
C TYR A 327 -5.02 22.60 -19.97
N ALA A 328 -4.05 21.71 -19.81
CA ALA A 328 -4.04 20.74 -18.73
C ALA A 328 -2.88 21.05 -17.77
N VAL A 329 -3.14 20.89 -16.48
CA VAL A 329 -2.08 20.78 -15.47
C VAL A 329 -1.43 19.40 -15.64
N LYS A 330 -0.12 19.35 -15.84
CA LYS A 330 0.57 18.09 -16.21
C LYS A 330 0.32 16.97 -15.19
N PRO A 331 -0.19 15.80 -15.59
CA PRO A 331 -0.30 14.62 -14.75
C PRO A 331 0.99 13.78 -14.73
N MET A 332 1.89 14.01 -15.71
CA MET A 332 3.16 13.31 -15.93
C MET A 332 4.18 14.26 -16.59
N ASN A 333 5.46 13.93 -16.51
CA ASN A 333 6.55 14.76 -17.06
C ASN A 333 7.01 14.31 -18.44
N CYS A 334 6.74 13.06 -18.82
CA CYS A 334 7.28 12.41 -20.01
C CYS A 334 7.12 13.20 -21.33
N PRO A 335 5.94 13.75 -21.68
CA PRO A 335 5.84 14.52 -22.92
C PRO A 335 6.70 15.78 -22.92
N GLY A 336 6.90 16.41 -21.74
CA GLY A 336 7.76 17.57 -21.59
C GLY A 336 9.23 17.26 -21.86
N HIS A 337 9.74 16.13 -21.36
CA HIS A 337 11.12 15.69 -21.60
C HIS A 337 11.36 15.38 -23.09
N VAL A 338 10.36 14.80 -23.79
CA VAL A 338 10.46 14.62 -25.24
C VAL A 338 10.56 15.98 -25.97
N GLN A 339 9.81 17.02 -25.51
CA GLN A 339 9.92 18.35 -26.11
C GLN A 339 11.32 18.97 -25.90
N ILE A 340 11.99 18.69 -24.77
CA ILE A 340 13.37 19.13 -24.52
C ILE A 340 14.33 18.38 -25.45
N PHE A 341 14.18 17.06 -25.57
CA PHE A 341 14.97 16.24 -26.47
C PHE A 341 14.87 16.73 -27.91
N ASN A 342 13.69 17.11 -28.38
CA ASN A 342 13.43 17.55 -29.73
C ASN A 342 14.06 18.93 -30.11
N GLN A 343 14.65 19.65 -29.13
CA GLN A 343 15.33 20.93 -29.45
C GLN A 343 16.74 20.74 -30.01
N GLY A 344 17.31 19.53 -29.95
CA GLY A 344 18.63 19.20 -30.45
C GLY A 344 18.61 18.21 -31.61
N LEU A 345 19.67 18.22 -32.43
CA LEU A 345 19.99 17.14 -33.34
C LEU A 345 20.88 16.14 -32.58
N HIS A 346 20.41 14.91 -32.45
CA HIS A 346 21.12 13.86 -31.73
C HIS A 346 21.64 12.79 -32.67
N SER A 347 22.84 12.29 -32.41
CA SER A 347 23.38 11.10 -33.06
C SER A 347 23.38 9.91 -32.12
N TYR A 348 23.51 8.69 -32.64
CA TYR A 348 23.66 7.49 -31.85
C TYR A 348 24.83 7.56 -30.83
N ARG A 349 25.83 8.42 -31.05
CA ARG A 349 26.97 8.63 -30.15
C ARG A 349 26.63 9.45 -28.93
N ASP A 350 25.55 10.24 -28.99
CA ASP A 350 25.07 11.06 -27.88
C ASP A 350 24.21 10.24 -26.92
N LEU A 351 23.71 9.08 -27.37
CA LEU A 351 22.86 8.19 -26.59
C LEU A 351 23.70 7.26 -25.67
N PRO A 352 23.24 6.97 -24.45
CA PRO A 352 21.96 7.36 -23.86
C PRO A 352 21.96 8.80 -23.32
N ILE A 353 20.89 9.55 -23.60
CA ILE A 353 20.63 10.86 -22.99
C ILE A 353 19.69 10.68 -21.81
N ARG A 354 20.08 11.18 -20.63
CA ARG A 354 19.34 11.01 -19.37
C ARG A 354 18.89 12.37 -18.83
N TYR A 355 17.58 12.56 -18.71
CA TYR A 355 16.99 13.73 -18.06
C TYR A 355 16.36 13.32 -16.74
N GLY A 356 16.53 14.15 -15.69
CA GLY A 356 15.89 14.02 -14.38
C GLY A 356 15.13 15.28 -14.03
N GLU A 357 13.98 15.17 -13.39
CA GLU A 357 13.19 16.30 -12.92
C GLU A 357 12.52 15.98 -11.59
N PHE A 358 12.64 16.87 -10.61
CA PHE A 358 11.68 16.92 -9.51
C PHE A 358 10.41 17.60 -10.03
N GLY A 359 9.62 16.81 -10.75
CA GLY A 359 8.48 17.28 -11.51
C GLY A 359 7.21 17.31 -10.69
N SER A 360 6.65 18.51 -10.50
CA SER A 360 5.34 18.65 -9.85
C SER A 360 4.24 18.21 -10.81
N CYS A 361 3.48 17.19 -10.42
CA CYS A 361 2.38 16.60 -11.19
C CYS A 361 1.08 16.69 -10.40
N HIS A 362 -0.04 16.74 -11.13
CA HIS A 362 -1.37 16.79 -10.51
C HIS A 362 -2.29 15.76 -11.16
N ARG A 363 -2.99 14.97 -10.31
CA ARG A 363 -3.96 13.96 -10.75
C ARG A 363 -5.26 14.15 -10.00
N ASN A 364 -6.37 14.18 -10.73
CA ASN A 364 -7.70 14.36 -10.14
C ASN A 364 -8.20 13.07 -9.49
N GLU A 365 -7.49 12.66 -8.43
CA GLU A 365 -7.87 11.49 -7.63
C GLU A 365 -9.23 11.71 -6.96
N PRO A 366 -10.13 10.71 -6.92
CA PRO A 366 -11.41 10.83 -6.22
C PRO A 366 -11.18 11.07 -4.72
N SER A 367 -12.04 11.90 -4.11
CA SER A 367 -11.88 12.29 -2.69
C SER A 367 -11.83 11.10 -1.73
N GLY A 368 -12.58 10.04 -2.01
CA GLY A 368 -12.59 8.81 -1.19
C GLY A 368 -11.29 7.97 -1.27
N ALA A 369 -10.42 8.25 -2.25
CA ALA A 369 -9.13 7.57 -2.38
C ALA A 369 -7.99 8.32 -1.68
N LEU A 370 -8.19 9.57 -1.24
CA LEU A 370 -7.14 10.36 -0.60
C LEU A 370 -6.77 9.81 0.77
N HIS A 371 -5.46 9.78 1.08
CA HIS A 371 -4.97 9.26 2.34
C HIS A 371 -3.73 10.02 2.83
N GLY A 372 -3.93 11.05 3.62
CA GLY A 372 -2.85 11.90 4.13
C GLY A 372 -1.91 12.34 3.01
N ILE A 373 -0.60 12.14 3.17
CA ILE A 373 0.41 12.41 2.13
C ILE A 373 0.78 11.13 1.33
N LEU A 374 0.20 9.97 1.64
CA LEU A 374 0.44 8.72 0.91
C LEU A 374 -0.33 8.66 -0.42
N ARG A 375 -1.48 9.33 -0.52
CA ARG A 375 -2.25 9.46 -1.76
C ARG A 375 -2.85 10.85 -1.85
N VAL A 376 -2.33 11.64 -2.74
CA VAL A 376 -2.57 13.08 -2.91
C VAL A 376 -2.99 13.41 -4.33
N ARG A 377 -3.46 14.62 -4.59
CA ARG A 377 -3.78 15.15 -5.93
C ARG A 377 -2.62 15.91 -6.55
N GLY A 378 -1.79 16.57 -5.73
CA GLY A 378 -0.58 17.23 -6.18
C GLY A 378 0.64 16.62 -5.52
N PHE A 379 1.62 16.20 -6.30
CA PHE A 379 2.83 15.53 -5.82
C PHE A 379 4.03 15.88 -6.69
N THR A 380 5.21 15.75 -6.11
CA THR A 380 6.49 15.91 -6.81
C THR A 380 7.14 14.56 -7.00
N GLN A 381 7.54 14.26 -8.22
CA GLN A 381 8.13 12.98 -8.60
C GLN A 381 9.64 13.13 -8.85
N ASP A 382 10.47 12.19 -8.38
CA ASP A 382 11.88 12.04 -8.80
C ASP A 382 11.94 11.39 -10.18
N ASP A 383 11.34 12.05 -11.15
CA ASP A 383 11.12 11.50 -12.47
C ASP A 383 12.37 11.59 -13.33
N GLY A 384 12.58 10.58 -14.16
CA GLY A 384 13.68 10.58 -15.12
C GLY A 384 13.32 9.82 -16.38
N HIS A 385 13.89 10.29 -17.48
CA HIS A 385 13.69 9.69 -18.80
C HIS A 385 15.03 9.49 -19.48
N VAL A 386 15.24 8.26 -19.99
CA VAL A 386 16.44 7.90 -20.72
C VAL A 386 16.06 7.65 -22.16
N PHE A 387 16.64 8.44 -23.08
CA PHE A 387 16.53 8.21 -24.51
C PHE A 387 17.72 7.38 -24.95
N CYS A 388 17.48 6.19 -25.47
CA CYS A 388 18.53 5.22 -25.77
C CYS A 388 18.23 4.41 -27.02
N THR A 389 19.20 3.66 -27.50
CA THR A 389 19.00 2.62 -28.51
C THR A 389 18.46 1.35 -27.85
N GLU A 390 17.89 0.44 -28.63
CA GLU A 390 17.41 -0.85 -28.11
C GLU A 390 18.54 -1.66 -27.43
N SER A 391 19.75 -1.63 -28.00
CA SER A 391 20.90 -2.34 -27.44
C SER A 391 21.38 -1.79 -26.08
N GLN A 392 20.97 -0.57 -25.72
CA GLN A 392 21.32 0.06 -24.45
C GLN A 392 20.29 -0.22 -23.32
N ILE A 393 19.12 -0.80 -23.62
CA ILE A 393 18.05 -1.01 -22.63
C ILE A 393 18.56 -1.83 -21.44
N GLU A 394 19.21 -2.97 -21.69
CA GLU A 394 19.67 -3.88 -20.63
C GLU A 394 20.66 -3.19 -19.68
N SER A 395 21.64 -2.45 -20.22
CA SER A 395 22.62 -1.73 -19.41
C SER A 395 21.98 -0.60 -18.58
N GLU A 396 21.02 0.13 -19.14
CA GLU A 396 20.33 1.22 -18.43
C GLU A 396 19.40 0.69 -17.32
N VAL A 397 18.67 -0.39 -17.60
CA VAL A 397 17.82 -1.05 -16.59
C VAL A 397 18.66 -1.63 -15.45
N THR A 398 19.81 -2.25 -15.76
CA THR A 398 20.75 -2.77 -14.77
C THR A 398 21.33 -1.66 -13.89
N ALA A 399 21.75 -0.55 -14.50
CA ALA A 399 22.27 0.61 -13.77
C ALA A 399 21.18 1.20 -12.84
N PHE A 400 19.97 1.35 -13.34
CA PHE A 400 18.84 1.82 -12.54
C PHE A 400 18.52 0.89 -11.36
N HIS A 401 18.53 -0.42 -11.59
CA HIS A 401 18.30 -1.41 -10.54
C HIS A 401 19.29 -1.23 -9.37
N GLN A 402 20.59 -1.11 -9.69
CA GLN A 402 21.63 -0.88 -8.68
C GLN A 402 21.44 0.43 -7.92
N GLN A 403 21.07 1.51 -8.62
CA GLN A 403 20.75 2.80 -8.00
C GLN A 403 19.57 2.70 -7.04
N ALA A 404 18.48 2.05 -7.47
CA ALA A 404 17.28 1.88 -6.67
C ALA A 404 17.57 1.12 -5.37
N LEU A 405 18.28 0.01 -5.45
CA LEU A 405 18.69 -0.78 -4.27
C LEU A 405 19.55 0.05 -3.31
N SER A 406 20.53 0.80 -3.84
CA SER A 406 21.39 1.67 -3.03
C SER A 406 20.60 2.73 -2.27
N VAL A 407 19.64 3.39 -2.95
CA VAL A 407 18.77 4.39 -2.33
C VAL A 407 17.92 3.76 -1.24
N TYR A 408 17.24 2.65 -1.51
CA TYR A 408 16.37 2.03 -0.52
C TYR A 408 17.12 1.57 0.72
N THR A 409 18.28 0.95 0.54
CA THR A 409 19.15 0.57 1.66
C THR A 409 19.62 1.80 2.46
N HIS A 410 19.96 2.91 1.79
CA HIS A 410 20.34 4.15 2.47
C HIS A 410 19.22 4.71 3.36
N PHE A 411 17.96 4.57 2.97
CA PHE A 411 16.80 4.98 3.75
C PHE A 411 16.32 3.94 4.77
N GLY A 412 16.99 2.77 4.87
CA GLY A 412 16.73 1.74 5.88
C GLY A 412 15.76 0.64 5.46
N PHE A 413 15.46 0.49 4.17
CA PHE A 413 14.64 -0.60 3.66
C PHE A 413 15.51 -1.80 3.27
N GLU A 414 15.29 -2.94 3.92
CA GLU A 414 16.07 -4.17 3.72
C GLU A 414 15.36 -5.19 2.82
N GLU A 415 14.02 -5.27 2.92
CA GLU A 415 13.20 -6.20 2.14
C GLU A 415 12.59 -5.51 0.92
N ILE A 416 13.06 -5.90 -0.26
CA ILE A 416 12.62 -5.35 -1.55
C ILE A 416 12.12 -6.49 -2.43
N GLN A 417 10.87 -6.41 -2.87
CA GLN A 417 10.27 -7.32 -3.83
C GLN A 417 10.24 -6.67 -5.20
N ILE A 418 10.62 -7.41 -6.23
CA ILE A 418 10.65 -6.94 -7.61
C ILE A 418 9.54 -7.64 -8.38
N LYS A 419 8.77 -6.87 -9.13
CA LYS A 419 7.68 -7.38 -9.96
C LYS A 419 7.77 -6.81 -11.36
N ILE A 420 7.34 -7.58 -12.36
CA ILE A 420 7.18 -7.09 -13.75
C ILE A 420 5.69 -7.06 -14.06
N ALA A 421 5.14 -5.86 -14.25
CA ALA A 421 3.79 -5.66 -14.71
C ALA A 421 3.74 -5.72 -16.24
N LEU A 422 2.97 -6.68 -16.76
CA LEU A 422 2.88 -7.03 -18.16
C LEU A 422 1.71 -6.31 -18.84
N ARG A 423 1.61 -6.47 -20.16
CA ARG A 423 0.63 -5.82 -21.04
C ARG A 423 -0.79 -5.88 -20.51
N PRO A 424 -1.50 -4.72 -20.45
CA PRO A 424 -2.93 -4.68 -20.16
C PRO A 424 -3.76 -4.99 -21.41
N GLU A 425 -5.05 -5.25 -21.24
CA GLU A 425 -5.99 -5.47 -22.34
C GLU A 425 -6.09 -4.25 -23.26
N SER A 426 -6.28 -3.06 -22.68
CA SER A 426 -6.27 -1.79 -23.41
C SER A 426 -4.87 -1.18 -23.41
N ARG A 427 -4.23 -1.13 -24.60
CA ARG A 427 -2.84 -0.69 -24.77
C ARG A 427 -2.58 -0.04 -26.13
N LEU A 428 -1.49 0.70 -26.22
CA LEU A 428 -0.93 1.19 -27.48
C LEU A 428 0.01 0.15 -28.09
N GLY A 429 0.16 0.18 -29.43
CA GLY A 429 1.08 -0.67 -30.18
C GLY A 429 0.59 -2.09 -30.41
N ASP A 430 1.39 -2.85 -31.14
CA ASP A 430 1.11 -4.24 -31.52
C ASP A 430 1.77 -5.24 -30.54
N ASP A 431 1.38 -6.50 -30.65
CA ASP A 431 1.90 -7.56 -29.78
C ASP A 431 3.40 -7.79 -29.93
N ALA A 432 3.95 -7.63 -31.15
CA ALA A 432 5.38 -7.82 -31.37
C ALA A 432 6.23 -6.77 -30.64
N THR A 433 5.76 -5.51 -30.58
CA THR A 433 6.40 -4.44 -29.80
C THR A 433 6.35 -4.75 -28.30
N TRP A 434 5.21 -5.25 -27.80
CA TRP A 434 5.06 -5.65 -26.41
C TRP A 434 5.93 -6.85 -26.04
N ASP A 435 5.98 -7.90 -26.90
CA ASP A 435 6.85 -9.06 -26.70
C ASP A 435 8.31 -8.64 -26.54
N LYS A 436 8.76 -7.69 -27.37
CA LYS A 436 10.11 -7.13 -27.32
C LYS A 436 10.38 -6.35 -26.03
N ALA A 437 9.43 -5.49 -25.63
CA ALA A 437 9.55 -4.68 -24.42
C ALA A 437 9.58 -5.55 -23.15
N GLU A 438 8.67 -6.51 -23.06
CA GLU A 438 8.62 -7.46 -21.92
C GLU A 438 9.87 -8.33 -21.85
N ALA A 439 10.35 -8.84 -23.00
CA ALA A 439 11.58 -9.63 -23.07
C ALA A 439 12.80 -8.80 -22.61
N ALA A 440 12.88 -7.52 -22.99
CA ALA A 440 13.98 -6.63 -22.58
C ALA A 440 14.04 -6.48 -21.05
N LEU A 441 12.90 -6.30 -20.36
CA LEU A 441 12.84 -6.21 -18.91
C LEU A 441 13.20 -7.53 -18.23
N ARG A 442 12.69 -8.68 -18.73
CA ARG A 442 13.04 -10.00 -18.21
C ARG A 442 14.55 -10.29 -18.33
N ASN A 443 15.11 -10.00 -19.49
CA ASN A 443 16.55 -10.21 -19.74
C ASN A 443 17.41 -9.35 -18.81
N ALA A 444 17.06 -8.08 -18.62
CA ALA A 444 17.79 -7.19 -17.73
C ALA A 444 17.76 -7.67 -16.27
N LEU A 445 16.60 -8.08 -15.74
CA LEU A 445 16.52 -8.62 -14.37
C LEU A 445 17.22 -9.97 -14.25
N SER A 446 17.17 -10.83 -15.28
CA SER A 446 17.93 -12.08 -15.32
C SER A 446 19.42 -11.82 -15.25
N ALA A 447 19.93 -10.82 -16.00
CA ALA A 447 21.32 -10.41 -15.96
C ALA A 447 21.75 -9.88 -14.57
N CYS A 448 20.81 -9.24 -13.83
CA CYS A 448 21.03 -8.81 -12.45
C CYS A 448 21.06 -9.99 -11.44
N GLY A 449 20.62 -11.19 -11.84
CA GLY A 449 20.56 -12.36 -10.96
C GLY A 449 19.54 -12.27 -9.83
N VAL A 450 18.50 -11.45 -9.99
CA VAL A 450 17.46 -11.22 -8.99
C VAL A 450 16.18 -12.01 -9.30
N ALA A 451 15.43 -12.38 -8.27
CA ALA A 451 14.13 -13.00 -8.42
C ALA A 451 13.04 -11.93 -8.58
N TRP A 452 12.03 -12.19 -9.41
CA TRP A 452 10.87 -11.35 -9.59
C TRP A 452 9.58 -12.16 -9.75
N GLU A 453 8.46 -11.48 -9.60
CA GLU A 453 7.11 -11.99 -9.85
C GLU A 453 6.49 -11.27 -11.06
N GLU A 454 5.72 -11.97 -11.88
CA GLU A 454 4.99 -11.37 -12.99
C GLU A 454 3.56 -11.00 -12.58
N LEU A 455 3.11 -9.80 -12.99
CA LEU A 455 1.77 -9.27 -12.80
C LEU A 455 1.08 -9.09 -14.16
N PRO A 456 0.39 -10.10 -14.69
CA PRO A 456 -0.31 -10.00 -15.96
C PRO A 456 -1.40 -8.92 -15.92
N GLY A 457 -1.44 -8.06 -16.93
CA GLY A 457 -2.48 -7.03 -17.07
C GLY A 457 -2.23 -5.71 -16.33
N GLU A 458 -1.17 -5.62 -15.50
CA GLU A 458 -0.91 -4.46 -14.62
C GLU A 458 0.05 -3.41 -15.24
N GLY A 459 0.51 -3.63 -16.46
CA GLY A 459 1.38 -2.71 -17.20
C GLY A 459 0.70 -1.39 -17.52
N ALA A 460 1.49 -0.35 -17.82
CA ALA A 460 0.94 0.91 -18.32
C ALA A 460 0.45 0.73 -19.77
N PHE A 461 -0.45 1.60 -20.23
CA PHE A 461 -1.01 1.51 -21.58
C PHE A 461 0.04 1.68 -22.69
N TYR A 462 1.22 2.21 -22.39
CA TYR A 462 2.32 2.48 -23.33
C TYR A 462 3.55 1.58 -23.15
N GLY A 463 3.62 0.75 -22.12
CA GLY A 463 4.72 -0.18 -21.92
C GLY A 463 4.68 -0.98 -20.63
N PRO A 464 5.37 -2.14 -20.60
CA PRO A 464 5.56 -2.93 -19.40
C PRO A 464 6.48 -2.20 -18.42
N LYS A 465 6.40 -2.56 -17.13
CA LYS A 465 7.20 -1.89 -16.09
C LYS A 465 7.74 -2.88 -15.05
N ILE A 466 8.95 -2.62 -14.58
CA ILE A 466 9.46 -3.18 -13.33
C ILE A 466 8.93 -2.32 -12.19
N GLU A 467 8.45 -2.96 -11.13
CA GLU A 467 7.99 -2.33 -9.91
C GLU A 467 8.84 -2.78 -8.72
N TYR A 468 9.19 -1.82 -7.86
CA TYR A 468 9.90 -2.07 -6.61
C TYR A 468 8.93 -1.90 -5.45
N HIS A 469 8.70 -2.98 -4.72
CA HIS A 469 7.82 -3.03 -3.58
C HIS A 469 8.65 -3.16 -2.30
N LEU A 470 8.60 -2.13 -1.46
CA LEU A 470 9.37 -2.07 -0.21
C LEU A 470 8.50 -2.51 0.96
N LYS A 471 9.11 -3.27 1.88
CA LYS A 471 8.47 -3.65 3.14
C LYS A 471 8.91 -2.72 4.26
N ASP A 472 7.95 -2.15 4.97
CA ASP A 472 8.23 -1.26 6.10
C ASP A 472 8.50 -2.05 7.40
N ALA A 473 8.85 -1.33 8.47
CA ALA A 473 9.21 -1.90 9.77
C ALA A 473 8.11 -2.74 10.45
N ILE A 474 6.87 -2.68 9.97
CA ILE A 474 5.75 -3.49 10.46
C ILE A 474 5.22 -4.48 9.42
N GLY A 475 5.99 -4.69 8.34
CA GLY A 475 5.72 -5.69 7.32
C GLY A 475 4.68 -5.29 6.25
N ARG A 476 4.29 -4.00 6.15
CA ARG A 476 3.42 -3.54 5.05
C ARG A 476 4.24 -3.32 3.79
N THR A 477 3.66 -3.68 2.64
CA THR A 477 4.30 -3.54 1.33
C THR A 477 3.86 -2.25 0.64
N TRP A 478 4.83 -1.49 0.12
CA TRP A 478 4.63 -0.21 -0.56
C TRP A 478 5.28 -0.25 -1.94
N GLN A 479 4.50 -0.08 -2.99
CA GLN A 479 5.03 0.16 -4.33
C GLN A 479 5.58 1.58 -4.42
N LEU A 480 6.85 1.72 -4.76
CA LEU A 480 7.55 2.99 -4.90
C LEU A 480 8.20 3.14 -6.29
N GLY A 481 9.35 2.51 -6.48
CA GLY A 481 10.13 2.66 -7.70
C GLY A 481 9.52 1.97 -8.91
N THR A 482 9.75 2.55 -10.07
CA THR A 482 9.34 1.98 -11.36
C THR A 482 10.40 2.22 -12.43
N MET A 483 10.54 1.26 -13.35
CA MET A 483 11.26 1.39 -14.61
C MET A 483 10.38 0.85 -15.72
N GLN A 484 10.06 1.68 -16.71
CA GLN A 484 9.15 1.34 -17.82
C GLN A 484 9.87 1.48 -19.15
N VAL A 485 9.60 0.57 -20.07
CA VAL A 485 10.14 0.61 -21.45
C VAL A 485 9.04 1.07 -22.39
N ASP A 486 9.31 2.13 -23.14
CA ASP A 486 8.38 2.75 -24.07
C ASP A 486 9.01 2.89 -25.48
N PHE A 487 8.47 2.15 -26.44
CA PHE A 487 8.85 2.19 -27.84
C PHE A 487 7.97 3.16 -28.66
N MET A 488 6.97 3.79 -28.07
CA MET A 488 5.90 4.44 -28.83
C MET A 488 5.84 5.95 -28.65
N MET A 489 5.90 6.45 -27.43
CA MET A 489 5.72 7.88 -27.14
C MET A 489 6.76 8.77 -27.83
N PRO A 490 8.06 8.42 -27.89
CA PRO A 490 9.04 9.23 -28.61
C PRO A 490 8.65 9.46 -30.05
N GLY A 491 8.28 8.41 -30.79
CA GLY A 491 7.84 8.52 -32.19
C GLY A 491 6.55 9.32 -32.37
N ARG A 492 5.56 9.14 -31.48
CA ARG A 492 4.31 9.92 -31.49
C ARG A 492 4.54 11.42 -31.29
N LEU A 493 5.59 11.79 -30.57
CA LEU A 493 5.98 13.17 -30.30
C LEU A 493 7.10 13.68 -31.22
N GLY A 494 7.52 12.88 -32.20
CA GLY A 494 8.48 13.27 -33.24
C GLY A 494 9.93 13.27 -32.76
N ALA A 495 10.29 12.47 -31.77
CA ALA A 495 11.69 12.31 -31.33
C ALA A 495 12.47 11.44 -32.32
N GLU A 496 13.62 11.94 -32.78
CA GLU A 496 14.49 11.27 -33.76
C GLU A 496 15.97 11.44 -33.38
N TYR A 497 16.78 10.44 -33.68
CA TYR A 497 18.24 10.55 -33.69
C TYR A 497 18.81 10.00 -35.03
N VAL A 498 20.06 10.32 -35.34
CA VAL A 498 20.73 9.82 -36.52
C VAL A 498 21.62 8.63 -36.15
N ASP A 499 21.41 7.50 -36.83
CA ASP A 499 22.17 6.28 -36.59
C ASP A 499 23.57 6.30 -37.29
N GLU A 500 24.33 5.22 -37.17
CA GLU A 500 25.65 5.07 -37.78
C GLU A 500 25.63 5.05 -39.31
N HIS A 501 24.46 4.81 -39.91
CA HIS A 501 24.23 4.80 -41.36
C HIS A 501 23.63 6.11 -41.86
N SER A 502 23.64 7.17 -41.02
CA SER A 502 23.04 8.48 -41.34
C SER A 502 21.53 8.42 -41.61
N GLN A 503 20.84 7.42 -41.03
CA GLN A 503 19.39 7.27 -41.10
C GLN A 503 18.74 7.80 -39.84
N LYS A 504 17.56 8.39 -39.95
CA LYS A 504 16.74 8.82 -38.85
C LYS A 504 16.08 7.60 -38.18
N GLN A 505 16.22 7.50 -36.87
CA GLN A 505 15.65 6.46 -36.05
C GLN A 505 14.88 7.07 -34.86
N VAL A 506 13.87 6.37 -34.38
CA VAL A 506 13.15 6.75 -33.16
C VAL A 506 13.88 6.12 -31.95
N PRO A 507 14.24 6.91 -30.92
CA PRO A 507 14.85 6.34 -29.72
C PRO A 507 13.83 5.55 -28.90
N VAL A 508 14.31 4.56 -28.15
CA VAL A 508 13.55 3.97 -27.03
C VAL A 508 13.58 4.95 -25.87
N MET A 509 12.49 5.06 -25.15
CA MET A 509 12.41 5.87 -23.94
C MET A 509 12.20 4.99 -22.71
N LEU A 510 13.06 5.14 -21.71
CA LEU A 510 12.89 4.49 -20.43
C LEU A 510 12.39 5.54 -19.44
N HIS A 511 11.25 5.25 -18.79
CA HIS A 511 10.71 6.07 -17.72
C HIS A 511 11.15 5.50 -16.38
N ARG A 512 11.70 6.31 -15.51
CA ARG A 512 12.18 5.85 -14.20
C ARG A 512 11.82 6.79 -13.06
N ALA A 513 11.46 6.21 -11.94
CA ALA A 513 11.38 6.89 -10.67
C ALA A 513 11.87 5.92 -9.56
N ILE A 514 12.67 6.38 -8.61
CA ILE A 514 13.14 5.55 -7.50
C ILE A 514 12.22 5.74 -6.28
N VAL A 515 12.07 6.96 -5.81
CA VAL A 515 11.18 7.23 -4.65
C VAL A 515 9.73 7.48 -5.09
N GLY A 516 9.51 7.71 -6.38
CA GLY A 516 8.19 8.01 -6.93
C GLY A 516 7.69 9.38 -6.46
N SER A 517 6.55 9.44 -5.78
CA SER A 517 6.08 10.68 -5.14
C SER A 517 6.90 10.97 -3.88
N MET A 518 7.49 12.16 -3.80
CA MET A 518 8.20 12.65 -2.62
C MET A 518 7.29 12.65 -1.38
N GLU A 519 6.04 13.09 -1.54
CA GLU A 519 5.03 13.11 -0.48
C GLU A 519 4.79 11.71 0.06
N ARG A 520 4.53 10.74 -0.84
CA ARG A 520 4.30 9.34 -0.47
C ARG A 520 5.54 8.73 0.20
N PHE A 521 6.71 8.96 -0.35
CA PHE A 521 7.95 8.43 0.21
C PHE A 521 8.23 8.99 1.61
N ILE A 522 8.07 10.30 1.81
CA ILE A 522 8.21 10.93 3.12
C ILE A 522 7.17 10.38 4.10
N GLY A 523 5.93 10.19 3.68
CA GLY A 523 4.90 9.55 4.49
C GLY A 523 5.28 8.14 4.94
N ILE A 524 5.84 7.34 4.04
CA ILE A 524 6.36 6.00 4.34
C ILE A 524 7.55 6.07 5.29
N LEU A 525 8.48 7.01 5.11
CA LEU A 525 9.62 7.22 6.02
C LEU A 525 9.15 7.61 7.43
N ILE A 526 8.15 8.48 7.56
CA ILE A 526 7.56 8.85 8.85
C ILE A 526 7.03 7.61 9.57
N GLU A 527 6.30 6.75 8.87
CA GLU A 527 5.72 5.54 9.43
C GLU A 527 6.77 4.46 9.70
N HIS A 528 7.73 4.27 8.79
CA HIS A 528 8.84 3.32 8.93
C HIS A 528 9.66 3.61 10.19
N HIS A 529 10.08 4.85 10.37
CA HIS A 529 10.86 5.29 11.53
C HIS A 529 9.99 5.67 12.76
N ALA A 530 8.65 5.58 12.67
CA ALA A 530 7.75 6.09 13.70
C ALA A 530 8.07 7.54 14.13
N GLY A 531 8.51 8.38 13.19
CA GLY A 531 8.96 9.75 13.43
C GLY A 531 10.31 9.88 14.13
N ALA A 532 10.96 8.77 14.50
CA ALA A 532 12.27 8.76 15.14
C ALA A 532 13.38 8.58 14.09
N PHE A 533 13.50 9.54 13.19
CA PHE A 533 14.47 9.49 12.09
C PHE A 533 15.92 9.31 12.57
N PRO A 534 16.79 8.64 11.78
CA PRO A 534 18.23 8.69 11.99
C PRO A 534 18.73 10.15 11.92
N ALA A 535 19.81 10.45 12.60
CA ALA A 535 20.26 11.83 12.78
C ALA A 535 20.47 12.59 11.47
N TRP A 536 21.00 11.94 10.43
CA TRP A 536 21.22 12.55 9.12
C TRP A 536 19.92 12.98 8.42
N LEU A 537 18.83 12.26 8.66
CA LEU A 537 17.51 12.49 8.05
C LEU A 537 16.61 13.40 8.90
N ALA A 538 16.85 13.48 10.22
CA ALA A 538 15.99 14.21 11.16
C ALA A 538 15.83 15.69 10.79
N PRO A 539 14.60 16.25 10.80
CA PRO A 539 14.37 17.67 10.51
C PRO A 539 15.09 18.60 11.48
N VAL A 540 15.23 18.19 12.74
CA VAL A 540 16.07 18.82 13.78
C VAL A 540 17.00 17.75 14.30
N GLN A 541 18.32 17.92 14.13
CA GLN A 541 19.32 16.93 14.52
C GLN A 541 19.73 17.07 15.99
N ALA A 542 19.73 18.29 16.48
CA ALA A 542 20.08 18.60 17.86
C ALA A 542 19.29 19.80 18.37
N VAL A 543 19.02 19.81 19.67
CA VAL A 543 18.51 21.01 20.38
C VAL A 543 19.48 21.37 21.49
N VAL A 544 19.92 22.62 21.52
CA VAL A 544 20.82 23.14 22.56
C VAL A 544 20.00 23.90 23.62
N MET A 545 20.12 23.51 24.88
CA MET A 545 19.27 23.97 25.97
C MET A 545 20.13 24.55 27.12
N ASN A 546 19.74 25.72 27.64
CA ASN A 546 20.31 26.28 28.87
C ASN A 546 19.62 25.68 30.12
N ILE A 547 20.36 25.61 31.23
CA ILE A 547 19.80 25.30 32.56
C ILE A 547 19.21 26.56 33.18
N THR A 548 19.94 27.71 33.07
CA THR A 548 19.51 29.04 33.52
C THR A 548 19.80 30.09 32.45
N ASP A 549 19.24 31.26 32.56
CA ASP A 549 19.46 32.38 31.62
C ASP A 549 20.93 32.79 31.49
N ALA A 550 21.77 32.49 32.50
CA ALA A 550 23.21 32.81 32.49
C ALA A 550 24.01 32.15 31.37
N GLN A 551 23.49 31.02 30.80
CA GLN A 551 24.15 30.32 29.70
C GLN A 551 23.57 30.67 28.32
N ALA A 552 22.56 31.54 28.22
CA ALA A 552 21.85 31.83 26.97
C ALA A 552 22.78 32.25 25.81
N ASP A 553 23.74 33.14 26.10
CA ASP A 553 24.70 33.59 25.08
C ASP A 553 25.57 32.43 24.54
N PHE A 554 26.04 31.55 25.42
CA PHE A 554 26.85 30.40 25.03
C PHE A 554 26.03 29.35 24.26
N VAL A 555 24.75 29.13 24.63
CA VAL A 555 23.84 28.30 23.86
C VAL A 555 23.69 28.81 22.43
N GLU A 556 23.49 30.12 22.25
CA GLU A 556 23.40 30.74 20.93
C GLU A 556 24.71 30.67 20.13
N GLU A 557 25.87 30.77 20.79
CA GLU A 557 27.16 30.55 20.15
C GLU A 557 27.31 29.11 19.64
N VAL A 558 27.00 28.12 20.48
CA VAL A 558 27.01 26.69 20.12
C VAL A 558 26.05 26.43 18.97
N ARG A 559 24.81 26.93 19.05
CA ARG A 559 23.81 26.79 17.98
C ARG A 559 24.31 27.34 16.65
N LYS A 560 24.87 28.58 16.65
CA LYS A 560 25.41 29.21 15.44
C LYS A 560 26.59 28.43 14.88
N SER A 561 27.46 27.93 15.71
CA SER A 561 28.62 27.13 15.30
C SER A 561 28.17 25.81 14.62
N LEU A 562 27.20 25.12 15.20
CA LEU A 562 26.59 23.91 14.60
C LEU A 562 25.90 24.24 13.29
N ALA A 563 25.08 25.30 13.24
CA ALA A 563 24.38 25.73 12.03
C ALA A 563 25.32 26.07 10.86
N ASN A 564 26.45 26.76 11.16
CA ASN A 564 27.48 27.06 10.17
C ASN A 564 28.18 25.83 9.60
N GLN A 565 28.14 24.69 10.30
CA GLN A 565 28.61 23.39 9.83
C GLN A 565 27.53 22.55 9.13
N GLY A 566 26.37 23.16 8.84
CA GLY A 566 25.26 22.52 8.14
C GLY A 566 24.37 21.64 9.02
N VAL A 567 24.50 21.69 10.34
CA VAL A 567 23.64 20.97 11.28
C VAL A 567 22.30 21.68 11.43
N ARG A 568 21.19 20.93 11.29
CA ARG A 568 19.84 21.42 11.58
C ARG A 568 19.63 21.43 13.10
N VAL A 569 19.84 22.60 13.72
CA VAL A 569 19.90 22.76 15.17
C VAL A 569 18.97 23.87 15.64
N GLU A 570 18.29 23.64 16.74
CA GLU A 570 17.45 24.61 17.43
C GLU A 570 18.06 24.95 18.80
N ALA A 571 17.70 26.13 19.37
CA ALA A 571 17.99 26.50 20.74
C ALA A 571 16.69 26.56 21.55
N ASP A 572 16.71 26.07 22.79
CA ASP A 572 15.61 26.22 23.73
C ASP A 572 16.06 27.03 24.93
N LEU A 573 15.82 28.35 24.86
CA LEU A 573 16.17 29.33 25.88
C LEU A 573 15.02 29.66 26.84
N ARG A 574 13.89 28.90 26.77
CA ARG A 574 12.75 29.15 27.64
C ARG A 574 13.13 28.99 29.10
N ASN A 575 12.54 29.83 29.96
CA ASN A 575 12.73 29.75 31.40
C ASN A 575 11.87 28.60 31.98
N GLU A 576 12.30 27.37 31.67
CA GLU A 576 11.66 26.12 32.09
C GLU A 576 12.70 25.17 32.70
N LYS A 577 12.24 24.25 33.58
CA LYS A 577 13.13 23.25 34.15
C LYS A 577 13.74 22.37 33.05
N ILE A 578 15.04 22.14 33.15
CA ILE A 578 15.79 21.36 32.16
C ILE A 578 15.16 19.97 31.91
N GLY A 579 14.65 19.30 32.93
CA GLY A 579 13.96 18.02 32.79
C GLY A 579 12.66 18.11 31.95
N TYR A 580 11.95 19.23 31.99
CA TYR A 580 10.79 19.49 31.14
C TYR A 580 11.20 19.68 29.68
N LYS A 581 12.21 20.51 29.41
CA LYS A 581 12.77 20.71 28.06
C LYS A 581 13.24 19.41 27.44
N ILE A 582 14.02 18.61 28.17
CA ILE A 582 14.49 17.28 27.74
C ILE A 582 13.32 16.39 27.35
N ARG A 583 12.30 16.31 28.22
CA ARG A 583 11.10 15.48 27.94
C ARG A 583 10.36 15.93 26.68
N GLU A 584 10.18 17.22 26.50
CA GLU A 584 9.47 17.79 25.35
C GLU A 584 10.19 17.47 24.05
N HIS A 585 11.49 17.72 23.97
CA HIS A 585 12.29 17.41 22.79
C HIS A 585 12.47 15.90 22.55
N THR A 586 12.44 15.08 23.59
CA THR A 586 12.38 13.61 23.47
C THR A 586 11.06 13.18 22.83
N LEU A 587 9.93 13.78 23.19
CA LEU A 587 8.62 13.52 22.57
C LEU A 587 8.59 13.96 21.10
N GLN A 588 9.32 15.02 20.76
CA GLN A 588 9.56 15.49 19.38
C GLN A 588 10.54 14.59 18.59
N ARG A 589 11.09 13.55 19.23
CA ARG A 589 12.02 12.59 18.62
C ARG A 589 13.33 13.20 18.12
N VAL A 590 13.77 14.33 18.69
CA VAL A 590 15.05 14.94 18.34
C VAL A 590 16.20 13.97 18.70
N PRO A 591 17.11 13.64 17.77
CA PRO A 591 18.17 12.66 18.00
C PRO A 591 19.12 13.00 19.15
N TYR A 592 19.56 14.25 19.24
CA TYR A 592 20.51 14.71 20.25
C TYR A 592 20.00 15.90 21.06
N LEU A 593 20.10 15.77 22.37
CA LEU A 593 19.71 16.76 23.34
C LEU A 593 21.01 17.30 23.99
N VAL A 594 21.34 18.56 23.72
CA VAL A 594 22.56 19.22 24.19
C VAL A 594 22.19 20.12 25.35
N VAL A 595 22.77 19.88 26.51
CA VAL A 595 22.54 20.68 27.74
C VAL A 595 23.78 21.49 28.07
N VAL A 596 23.55 22.74 28.39
CA VAL A 596 24.60 23.68 28.79
C VAL A 596 24.30 24.24 30.18
N GLY A 597 25.15 23.93 31.14
CA GLY A 597 25.18 24.51 32.47
C GLY A 597 26.38 25.41 32.66
N ASP A 598 26.61 25.87 33.90
CA ASP A 598 27.76 26.73 34.25
C ASP A 598 29.09 26.05 33.92
N ARG A 599 29.21 24.76 34.24
CA ARG A 599 30.42 23.96 33.97
C ARG A 599 30.74 23.91 32.48
N GLU A 600 29.75 23.62 31.64
CA GLU A 600 29.92 23.53 30.18
C GLU A 600 30.33 24.89 29.61
N LYS A 601 29.75 26.00 30.11
CA LYS A 601 30.11 27.34 29.71
C LYS A 601 31.53 27.69 30.10
N GLU A 602 31.97 27.35 31.32
CA GLU A 602 33.33 27.62 31.81
C GLU A 602 34.40 26.81 31.06
N THR A 603 34.10 25.58 30.72
CA THR A 603 35.04 24.66 30.04
C THR A 603 34.97 24.72 28.52
N GLY A 604 34.01 25.43 27.94
CA GLY A 604 33.79 25.46 26.49
C GLY A 604 33.33 24.10 25.91
N THR A 605 32.64 23.30 26.73
CA THR A 605 32.13 21.99 26.34
C THR A 605 30.61 21.98 26.27
N ILE A 606 30.04 20.87 25.83
CA ILE A 606 28.59 20.62 25.79
C ILE A 606 28.27 19.23 26.37
N ALA A 607 27.22 19.10 27.16
CA ALA A 607 26.74 17.82 27.66
C ALA A 607 25.71 17.26 26.70
N VAL A 608 25.95 16.07 26.15
CA VAL A 608 25.13 15.47 25.07
C VAL A 608 24.40 14.26 25.57
N ARG A 609 23.10 14.15 25.23
CA ARG A 609 22.26 12.98 25.45
C ARG A 609 21.60 12.57 24.16
N THR A 610 21.37 11.27 24.00
CA THR A 610 20.54 10.75 22.91
C THR A 610 19.05 10.80 23.29
N ARG A 611 18.17 10.74 22.30
CA ARG A 611 16.71 10.62 22.50
C ARG A 611 16.30 9.35 23.27
N SER A 612 17.13 8.30 23.27
CA SER A 612 16.90 7.08 24.05
C SER A 612 17.24 7.23 25.53
N GLY A 613 17.82 8.39 25.92
CA GLY A 613 18.20 8.70 27.30
C GLY A 613 19.63 8.35 27.65
N GLU A 614 20.44 7.84 26.71
CA GLU A 614 21.85 7.58 26.91
C GLU A 614 22.61 8.91 27.12
N ASP A 615 23.40 8.98 28.18
CA ASP A 615 24.26 10.12 28.49
C ASP A 615 25.64 9.90 27.87
N LEU A 616 25.96 10.71 26.86
CA LEU A 616 27.25 10.65 26.16
C LEU A 616 28.33 11.47 26.87
N GLY A 617 27.98 12.15 27.96
CA GLY A 617 28.86 12.99 28.74
C GLY A 617 29.12 14.38 28.15
N SER A 618 30.02 15.14 28.81
CA SER A 618 30.46 16.44 28.32
C SER A 618 31.64 16.26 27.36
N MET A 619 31.56 16.94 26.20
CA MET A 619 32.57 16.84 25.14
C MET A 619 32.77 18.19 24.42
N PRO A 620 33.92 18.41 23.74
CA PRO A 620 34.10 19.53 22.83
C PRO A 620 33.14 19.47 21.63
N LEU A 621 32.80 20.62 21.07
CA LEU A 621 31.90 20.74 19.92
C LEU A 621 32.38 19.93 18.69
N GLU A 622 33.70 19.93 18.44
CA GLU A 622 34.31 19.18 17.32
C GLU A 622 34.11 17.66 17.45
N GLU A 623 34.18 17.12 18.67
CA GLU A 623 33.89 15.69 18.90
C GLU A 623 32.45 15.38 18.61
N PHE A 624 31.52 16.23 19.02
CA PHE A 624 30.09 16.07 18.72
C PHE A 624 29.80 16.11 17.22
N LEU A 625 30.41 17.04 16.48
CA LEU A 625 30.33 17.11 15.02
C LEU A 625 30.87 15.84 14.35
N GLY A 626 31.98 15.30 14.87
CA GLY A 626 32.50 14.00 14.41
C GLY A 626 31.49 12.86 14.59
N ARG A 627 30.82 12.81 15.76
CA ARG A 627 29.76 11.80 16.04
C ARG A 627 28.54 11.96 15.14
N LEU A 628 28.09 13.20 14.91
CA LEU A 628 26.97 13.48 13.98
C LEU A 628 27.26 12.99 12.56
N ARG A 629 28.48 13.19 12.08
CA ARG A 629 28.92 12.74 10.73
C ARG A 629 29.12 11.23 10.62
N ALA A 630 29.52 10.60 11.72
CA ALA A 630 29.76 9.14 11.80
C ALA A 630 28.51 8.35 12.18
N ALA A 631 27.40 9.01 12.53
CA ALA A 631 26.17 8.34 12.89
C ALA A 631 25.71 7.41 11.76
N PRO A 632 25.36 6.13 12.06
CA PRO A 632 24.96 5.18 11.04
C PRO A 632 23.74 5.68 10.28
N VAL A 633 23.68 5.35 9.01
CA VAL A 633 22.58 5.67 8.10
C VAL A 633 21.30 4.93 8.53
N SER A 634 21.45 3.71 9.05
CA SER A 634 20.39 2.93 9.69
C SER A 634 20.40 3.15 11.21
N ALA A 635 19.28 3.55 11.79
CA ALA A 635 19.10 3.65 13.24
C ALA A 635 18.70 2.32 13.87
#